data_2e3c00c7dc32351f5fb1f477225f831c
#
_entry.id   2e3c00c7dc32351f5fb1f477225f831c
#
_cell.length_a   1.000
_cell.length_b   1.000
_cell.length_c   1.000
_cell.angle_alpha   90.00
_cell.angle_beta   90.00
_cell.angle_gamma   90.00
#
_symmetry.space_group_name_H-M   'P 1'
#
loop_
_entity.id
_entity.type
_entity.pdbx_description
1 polymer ?
#
loop_
_entity_poly.entity_id
_entity_poly.type
_entity_poly.pdbx_seq_one_letter_code
_entity_poly.pdbx_strand_id
1 'polypeptide(L)'
;MRKRTKFYMYSIAVLSSLGIFLSSCTRASQPVQKGEFDDKVVIQTAQNQFYPLMRAFSQLVDLYNKQFANTPGFLPVELQQSEKTNATSELQLTNNVVGSIRSNSPLVPNIILADLNAAYQINGFNRLLDLSNNPIINESYFDSDIYNNFNKISGSTQSSDKVYAIPFNLTTTDSLVFNKPVMNLLFSLVEQGGGTVDKNSATYKELHMEDFMEKIPNKKWKNLQVKSNEIYKGLTVDDKTFSNLESLFEFSKKFTEGLELKQTPTVTGQQRDLKVFMLNYGPNIYQKYLWSKLGNSRDSWLWNLKLQDNQFDLDFSNLKKTANQNTIGETYDFFKNNYTTLNLNDKQVLKSIYFGTGGKSDWAAWDIRNFDTAFGIASHVGWNQSVVSPFTIRTFRSTQGDVTQQDINNAKNNFASADDVLWKTQLTKLDKNNLN
;
A
#
# COMPACT_ATOMS: atom_id res chain seq x y z
N MET A 1 40.78 -44.83 1.07
CA MET A 1 41.38 -43.63 0.49
C MET A 1 40.41 -42.67 -0.27
N ARG A 2 39.15 -43.02 -0.53
CA ARG A 2 38.21 -42.17 -1.34
C ARG A 2 37.39 -41.12 -0.54
N LYS A 3 37.37 -41.15 0.77
CA LYS A 3 36.60 -40.18 1.58
C LYS A 3 37.35 -38.90 1.96
N ARG A 4 38.67 -38.87 1.93
CA ARG A 4 39.47 -37.68 2.28
C ARG A 4 39.58 -36.65 1.15
N THR A 5 39.57 -37.10 -0.11
CA THR A 5 39.68 -36.18 -1.28
C THR A 5 38.42 -35.33 -1.52
N LYS A 6 37.25 -35.82 -1.13
CA LYS A 6 35.99 -35.02 -1.27
C LYS A 6 35.92 -33.87 -0.26
N PHE A 7 36.50 -34.01 0.92
CA PHE A 7 36.47 -32.99 1.95
C PHE A 7 37.37 -31.79 1.55
N TYR A 8 38.51 -32.02 0.91
CA TYR A 8 39.38 -30.94 0.43
C TYR A 8 38.79 -30.13 -0.75
N MET A 9 37.99 -30.77 -1.62
CA MET A 9 37.35 -30.07 -2.73
C MET A 9 36.22 -29.13 -2.25
N TYR A 10 35.49 -29.51 -1.21
CA TYR A 10 34.48 -28.65 -0.62
C TYR A 10 35.08 -27.44 0.16
N SER A 11 36.23 -27.68 0.79
CA SER A 11 36.93 -26.60 1.53
C SER A 11 37.53 -25.54 0.60
N ILE A 12 38.01 -25.91 -0.59
CA ILE A 12 38.54 -24.98 -1.60
C ILE A 12 37.39 -24.21 -2.26
N ALA A 13 36.25 -24.82 -2.50
CA ALA A 13 35.07 -24.11 -3.06
C ALA A 13 34.46 -23.10 -2.10
N VAL A 14 34.49 -23.35 -0.78
CA VAL A 14 34.02 -22.43 0.25
C VAL A 14 34.99 -21.25 0.43
N LEU A 15 36.29 -21.50 0.37
CA LEU A 15 37.30 -20.43 0.47
C LEU A 15 37.33 -19.53 -0.77
N SER A 16 37.06 -20.08 -1.96
CA SER A 16 36.96 -19.26 -3.18
C SER A 16 35.70 -18.39 -3.22
N SER A 17 34.59 -18.85 -2.64
CA SER A 17 33.37 -18.05 -2.52
C SER A 17 33.46 -16.93 -1.49
N LEU A 18 34.20 -17.15 -0.38
CA LEU A 18 34.49 -16.07 0.59
C LEU A 18 35.44 -15.01 0.04
N GLY A 19 36.40 -15.37 -0.81
CA GLY A 19 37.30 -14.41 -1.47
C GLY A 19 36.60 -13.46 -2.43
N ILE A 20 35.50 -13.88 -3.07
CA ILE A 20 34.72 -13.04 -3.98
C ILE A 20 33.87 -12.02 -3.22
N PHE A 21 33.44 -12.31 -1.99
CA PHE A 21 32.68 -11.37 -1.16
C PHE A 21 33.55 -10.29 -0.51
N LEU A 22 34.84 -10.50 -0.34
CA LEU A 22 35.74 -9.54 0.30
C LEU A 22 36.36 -8.52 -0.69
N SER A 23 36.32 -8.79 -2.00
CA SER A 23 36.85 -7.87 -3.01
C SER A 23 35.85 -6.79 -3.47
N SER A 24 34.59 -6.81 -2.98
CA SER A 24 33.56 -5.84 -3.38
C SER A 24 33.52 -4.57 -2.52
N CYS A 25 34.42 -4.39 -1.54
CA CYS A 25 34.42 -3.27 -0.62
C CYS A 25 35.44 -2.17 -0.90
N THR A 26 36.21 -2.24 -1.98
CA THR A 26 37.04 -1.09 -2.37
C THR A 26 36.25 -0.17 -3.30
N ARG A 27 35.74 0.92 -2.72
CA ARG A 27 35.20 2.06 -3.47
C ARG A 27 36.32 2.76 -4.22
N ALA A 28 36.68 2.29 -5.39
CA ALA A 28 37.36 3.12 -6.36
C ALA A 28 36.28 4.06 -6.95
N SER A 29 36.49 5.37 -6.90
CA SER A 29 35.71 6.34 -7.65
C SER A 29 35.91 6.01 -9.15
N GLN A 30 34.99 5.23 -9.69
CA GLN A 30 34.98 4.92 -11.12
C GLN A 30 34.69 6.22 -11.89
N PRO A 31 35.38 6.50 -12.98
CA PRO A 31 35.05 7.62 -13.84
C PRO A 31 33.60 7.44 -14.34
N VAL A 32 32.86 8.53 -14.39
CA VAL A 32 31.49 8.54 -14.94
C VAL A 32 31.57 8.06 -16.37
N GLN A 33 31.12 6.84 -16.64
CA GLN A 33 30.97 6.38 -18.02
C GLN A 33 29.81 7.11 -18.67
N LYS A 34 30.03 7.53 -19.91
CA LYS A 34 29.01 8.10 -20.78
C LYS A 34 27.90 7.04 -21.00
N GLY A 35 26.64 7.38 -20.67
CA GLY A 35 25.53 6.44 -20.80
C GLY A 35 25.09 6.26 -22.25
N GLU A 36 24.41 5.15 -22.56
CA GLU A 36 23.82 4.90 -23.88
C GLU A 36 22.64 5.86 -24.20
N PHE A 37 22.18 6.60 -23.18
CA PHE A 37 21.02 7.52 -23.30
C PHE A 37 21.43 8.99 -23.41
N ASP A 38 22.66 9.32 -23.74
CA ASP A 38 23.17 10.69 -23.76
C ASP A 38 22.48 11.61 -24.78
N ASP A 39 21.77 11.05 -25.75
CA ASP A 39 20.96 11.75 -26.75
C ASP A 39 19.48 11.94 -26.33
N LYS A 40 19.11 11.48 -25.15
CA LYS A 40 17.75 11.56 -24.59
C LYS A 40 17.74 11.48 -23.08
N VAL A 41 16.64 11.89 -22.46
CA VAL A 41 16.36 11.71 -21.03
C VAL A 41 15.49 10.50 -20.82
N VAL A 42 16.01 9.48 -20.14
CA VAL A 42 15.27 8.26 -19.82
C VAL A 42 14.68 8.37 -18.40
N ILE A 43 13.36 8.26 -18.33
CA ILE A 43 12.61 8.21 -17.05
C ILE A 43 12.12 6.78 -16.85
N GLN A 44 12.46 6.16 -15.74
CA GLN A 44 11.99 4.82 -15.40
C GLN A 44 11.02 4.83 -14.23
N THR A 45 10.00 3.94 -14.29
CA THR A 45 9.01 3.75 -13.23
C THR A 45 8.61 2.27 -13.12
N ALA A 46 8.15 1.88 -11.92
CA ALA A 46 7.54 0.58 -11.66
C ALA A 46 6.04 0.55 -11.97
N GLN A 47 5.45 1.69 -12.33
CA GLN A 47 4.03 1.79 -12.65
C GLN A 47 3.76 1.37 -14.09
N ASN A 48 2.65 0.64 -14.30
CA ASN A 48 2.25 0.20 -15.62
C ASN A 48 1.41 1.26 -16.36
N GLN A 49 1.23 1.08 -17.66
CA GLN A 49 0.47 1.99 -18.53
C GLN A 49 -1.00 2.23 -18.11
N PHE A 50 -1.59 1.34 -17.31
CA PHE A 50 -2.98 1.46 -16.87
C PHE A 50 -3.11 2.29 -15.58
N TYR A 51 -2.01 2.58 -14.91
CA TYR A 51 -2.02 3.39 -13.72
C TYR A 51 -2.44 4.83 -14.05
N PRO A 52 -3.36 5.45 -13.29
CA PRO A 52 -3.91 6.77 -13.65
C PRO A 52 -2.86 7.85 -13.91
N LEU A 53 -1.82 7.92 -13.06
CA LEU A 53 -0.72 8.85 -13.25
C LEU A 53 0.01 8.61 -14.56
N MET A 54 0.29 7.36 -14.91
CA MET A 54 1.03 7.02 -16.14
C MET A 54 0.25 7.36 -17.39
N ARG A 55 -1.06 7.26 -17.37
CA ARG A 55 -1.92 7.67 -18.49
C ARG A 55 -1.84 9.17 -18.79
N ALA A 56 -1.78 9.99 -17.74
CA ALA A 56 -1.59 11.43 -17.88
C ALA A 56 -0.15 11.78 -18.24
N PHE A 57 0.81 11.17 -17.56
CA PHE A 57 2.23 11.47 -17.70
C PHE A 57 2.76 11.10 -19.10
N SER A 58 2.32 9.97 -19.66
CA SER A 58 2.70 9.60 -21.03
C SER A 58 2.28 10.67 -22.04
N GLN A 59 1.06 11.22 -21.91
CA GLN A 59 0.59 12.28 -22.80
C GLN A 59 1.39 13.59 -22.62
N LEU A 60 1.81 13.91 -21.40
CA LEU A 60 2.65 15.07 -21.14
C LEU A 60 4.06 14.90 -21.75
N VAL A 61 4.63 13.71 -21.67
CA VAL A 61 5.92 13.39 -22.33
C VAL A 61 5.80 13.53 -23.83
N ASP A 62 4.74 13.02 -24.45
CA ASP A 62 4.49 13.15 -25.89
C ASP A 62 4.33 14.63 -26.29
N LEU A 63 3.58 15.40 -25.49
CA LEU A 63 3.40 16.83 -25.72
C LEU A 63 4.71 17.61 -25.61
N TYR A 64 5.52 17.32 -24.57
CA TYR A 64 6.84 17.90 -24.38
C TYR A 64 7.75 17.62 -25.60
N ASN A 65 7.86 16.38 -25.98
CA ASN A 65 8.70 15.97 -27.12
C ASN A 65 8.27 16.65 -28.40
N LYS A 66 6.97 16.79 -28.63
CA LYS A 66 6.44 17.48 -29.83
C LYS A 66 6.67 18.97 -29.80
N GLN A 67 6.42 19.61 -28.63
CA GLN A 67 6.48 21.05 -28.48
C GLN A 67 7.90 21.60 -28.59
N PHE A 68 8.88 20.89 -28.03
CA PHE A 68 10.26 21.35 -27.89
C PHE A 68 11.25 20.72 -28.91
N ALA A 69 10.77 19.88 -29.84
CA ALA A 69 11.61 19.15 -30.79
C ALA A 69 12.60 20.03 -31.59
N ASN A 70 12.23 21.30 -31.84
CA ASN A 70 13.05 22.22 -32.63
C ASN A 70 13.83 23.23 -31.72
N THR A 71 13.82 23.05 -30.40
CA THR A 71 14.54 23.93 -29.50
C THR A 71 16.03 23.57 -29.46
N PRO A 72 16.95 24.51 -29.60
CA PRO A 72 18.38 24.20 -29.49
C PRO A 72 18.73 23.54 -28.15
N GLY A 73 19.47 22.42 -28.20
CA GLY A 73 19.83 21.65 -27.01
C GLY A 73 18.72 20.76 -26.46
N PHE A 74 17.62 20.61 -27.20
CA PHE A 74 16.53 19.72 -26.80
C PHE A 74 17.01 18.27 -26.70
N LEU A 75 16.62 17.62 -25.62
CA LEU A 75 16.75 16.18 -25.44
C LEU A 75 15.36 15.56 -25.33
N PRO A 76 15.00 14.63 -26.20
CA PRO A 76 13.73 13.95 -26.11
C PRO A 76 13.64 13.12 -24.82
N VAL A 77 12.45 13.01 -24.27
CA VAL A 77 12.18 12.20 -23.06
C VAL A 77 11.62 10.83 -23.50
N GLU A 78 12.19 9.76 -22.98
CA GLU A 78 11.67 8.40 -23.07
C GLU A 78 11.13 7.95 -21.71
N LEU A 79 9.83 7.66 -21.62
CA LEU A 79 9.22 7.09 -20.42
C LEU A 79 9.21 5.56 -20.51
N GLN A 80 9.92 4.90 -19.62
CA GLN A 80 9.99 3.45 -19.49
C GLN A 80 9.16 2.99 -18.31
N GLN A 81 7.99 2.44 -18.58
CA GLN A 81 7.05 1.92 -17.60
C GLN A 81 7.38 0.47 -17.22
N SER A 82 6.61 -0.14 -16.31
CA SER A 82 6.85 -1.48 -15.76
C SER A 82 6.98 -2.57 -16.83
N GLU A 83 6.31 -2.41 -17.95
CA GLU A 83 6.40 -3.32 -19.09
C GLU A 83 7.81 -3.37 -19.70
N LYS A 84 8.55 -2.27 -19.60
CA LYS A 84 9.93 -2.15 -20.12
C LYS A 84 10.98 -2.31 -19.00
N THR A 85 10.71 -1.82 -17.80
CA THR A 85 11.64 -1.91 -16.69
C THR A 85 11.63 -3.30 -16.00
N ASN A 86 10.60 -4.12 -16.26
CA ASN A 86 10.32 -5.38 -15.58
C ASN A 86 10.23 -5.22 -14.04
N ALA A 87 9.92 -4.01 -13.56
CA ALA A 87 9.73 -3.71 -12.15
C ALA A 87 8.25 -3.51 -11.85
N THR A 88 7.74 -4.15 -10.79
CA THR A 88 6.34 -4.06 -10.34
C THR A 88 6.21 -3.35 -8.98
N SER A 89 7.34 -2.90 -8.42
CA SER A 89 7.40 -2.07 -7.21
C SER A 89 8.60 -1.14 -7.28
N GLU A 90 8.53 -0.03 -6.53
CA GLU A 90 9.59 0.96 -6.43
C GLU A 90 10.90 0.33 -5.89
N LEU A 91 10.79 -0.62 -4.95
CA LEU A 91 11.93 -1.38 -4.45
C LEU A 91 12.59 -2.22 -5.54
N GLN A 92 11.80 -2.91 -6.37
CA GLN A 92 12.34 -3.71 -7.47
C GLN A 92 13.01 -2.81 -8.51
N LEU A 93 12.39 -1.68 -8.88
CA LEU A 93 12.98 -0.68 -9.76
C LEU A 93 14.31 -0.18 -9.21
N THR A 94 14.36 0.19 -7.93
CA THR A 94 15.58 0.64 -7.26
C THR A 94 16.68 -0.42 -7.32
N ASN A 95 16.36 -1.68 -7.04
CA ASN A 95 17.31 -2.78 -7.10
C ASN A 95 17.86 -3.00 -8.52
N ASN A 96 16.99 -2.87 -9.55
CA ASN A 96 17.41 -2.97 -10.95
C ASN A 96 18.39 -1.85 -11.31
N VAL A 97 18.08 -0.59 -10.93
CA VAL A 97 18.94 0.58 -11.18
C VAL A 97 20.27 0.45 -10.42
N VAL A 98 20.24 0.06 -9.14
CA VAL A 98 21.46 -0.19 -8.35
C VAL A 98 22.29 -1.32 -8.96
N GLY A 99 21.66 -2.38 -9.45
CA GLY A 99 22.34 -3.44 -10.20
C GLY A 99 23.02 -2.93 -11.46
N SER A 100 22.36 -2.07 -12.23
CA SER A 100 22.93 -1.44 -13.43
C SER A 100 24.11 -0.52 -13.10
N ILE A 101 24.01 0.25 -12.00
CA ILE A 101 25.13 1.09 -11.52
C ILE A 101 26.33 0.22 -11.11
N ARG A 102 26.10 -0.87 -10.37
CA ARG A 102 27.17 -1.79 -9.91
C ARG A 102 27.88 -2.50 -11.07
N SER A 103 27.13 -2.89 -12.08
CA SER A 103 27.69 -3.52 -13.28
C SER A 103 28.28 -2.53 -14.27
N ASN A 104 28.22 -1.24 -13.95
CA ASN A 104 28.65 -0.17 -14.85
C ASN A 104 27.94 -0.21 -16.22
N SER A 105 26.64 -0.56 -16.18
CA SER A 105 25.82 -0.64 -17.38
C SER A 105 25.61 0.73 -18.01
N PRO A 106 25.66 0.87 -19.34
CA PRO A 106 25.32 2.11 -20.02
C PRO A 106 23.80 2.44 -19.92
N LEU A 107 22.98 1.50 -19.47
CA LEU A 107 21.52 1.62 -19.39
C LEU A 107 21.02 2.19 -18.05
N VAL A 108 21.85 2.93 -17.32
CA VAL A 108 21.42 3.63 -16.09
C VAL A 108 20.52 4.80 -16.50
N PRO A 109 19.26 4.89 -15.99
CA PRO A 109 18.35 5.97 -16.34
C PRO A 109 18.80 7.31 -15.78
N ASN A 110 18.33 8.41 -16.38
CA ASN A 110 18.58 9.77 -15.89
C ASN A 110 17.67 10.13 -14.71
N ILE A 111 16.41 9.63 -14.74
CA ILE A 111 15.40 9.91 -13.72
C ILE A 111 14.68 8.60 -13.37
N ILE A 112 14.38 8.43 -12.09
CA ILE A 112 13.48 7.36 -11.63
C ILE A 112 12.33 7.93 -10.82
N LEU A 113 11.14 7.40 -11.02
CA LEU A 113 9.99 7.66 -10.15
C LEU A 113 9.95 6.56 -9.10
N ALA A 114 10.43 6.88 -7.90
CA ALA A 114 10.56 5.93 -6.80
C ALA A 114 10.41 6.66 -5.45
N ASP A 115 10.61 5.94 -4.36
CA ASP A 115 10.58 6.49 -3.01
C ASP A 115 11.96 7.00 -2.55
N LEU A 116 12.02 7.59 -1.35
CA LEU A 116 13.27 8.10 -0.78
C LEU A 116 14.32 7.00 -0.51
N ASN A 117 13.91 5.74 -0.40
CA ASN A 117 14.82 4.63 -0.28
C ASN A 117 15.70 4.46 -1.54
N ALA A 118 15.14 4.78 -2.71
CA ALA A 118 15.91 4.81 -3.95
C ALA A 118 17.02 5.86 -3.90
N ALA A 119 16.70 7.08 -3.48
CA ALA A 119 17.70 8.14 -3.30
C ALA A 119 18.80 7.72 -2.32
N TYR A 120 18.41 7.11 -1.19
CA TYR A 120 19.33 6.55 -0.22
C TYR A 120 20.31 5.53 -0.84
N GLN A 121 19.77 4.51 -1.55
CA GLN A 121 20.61 3.46 -2.14
C GLN A 121 21.52 3.98 -3.25
N ILE A 122 21.02 4.86 -4.12
CA ILE A 122 21.76 5.41 -5.26
C ILE A 122 22.85 6.37 -4.76
N ASN A 123 22.59 7.12 -3.68
CA ASN A 123 23.60 8.01 -3.07
C ASN A 123 24.85 7.25 -2.64
N GLY A 124 24.72 6.01 -2.20
CA GLY A 124 25.85 5.14 -1.87
C GLY A 124 26.86 4.95 -3.01
N PHE A 125 26.50 5.29 -4.23
CA PHE A 125 27.35 5.24 -5.43
C PHE A 125 27.74 6.61 -5.96
N ASN A 126 27.40 7.71 -5.27
CA ASN A 126 27.60 9.10 -5.73
C ASN A 126 27.02 9.36 -7.13
N ARG A 127 25.79 8.85 -7.38
CA ARG A 127 25.12 8.97 -8.68
C ARG A 127 23.87 9.86 -8.63
N LEU A 128 23.64 10.59 -7.54
CA LEU A 128 22.56 11.58 -7.48
C LEU A 128 23.05 12.94 -7.94
N LEU A 129 22.23 13.61 -8.72
CA LEU A 129 22.43 14.99 -9.11
C LEU A 129 21.97 15.92 -7.97
N ASP A 130 22.83 16.83 -7.55
CA ASP A 130 22.46 17.88 -6.60
C ASP A 130 21.72 18.99 -7.32
N LEU A 131 20.48 19.21 -6.93
CA LEU A 131 19.55 20.19 -7.52
C LEU A 131 19.44 21.49 -6.71
N SER A 132 20.20 21.64 -5.61
CA SER A 132 20.08 22.78 -4.69
C SER A 132 20.29 24.14 -5.34
N ASN A 133 21.10 24.21 -6.40
CA ASN A 133 21.35 25.43 -7.16
C ASN A 133 20.43 25.62 -8.38
N ASN A 134 19.41 24.78 -8.53
CA ASN A 134 18.49 24.91 -9.67
C ASN A 134 17.49 26.05 -9.44
N PRO A 135 17.44 27.09 -10.31
CA PRO A 135 16.58 28.24 -10.11
C PRO A 135 15.07 27.93 -10.23
N ILE A 136 14.73 26.80 -10.85
CA ILE A 136 13.34 26.40 -11.09
C ILE A 136 12.83 25.50 -9.95
N ILE A 137 13.69 24.63 -9.42
CA ILE A 137 13.33 23.64 -8.40
C ILE A 137 13.63 24.21 -7.02
N ASN A 138 12.66 24.90 -6.42
CA ASN A 138 12.79 25.49 -5.10
C ASN A 138 11.48 25.33 -4.30
N GLU A 139 11.52 25.64 -3.03
CA GLU A 139 10.40 25.49 -2.10
C GLU A 139 9.13 26.28 -2.49
N SER A 140 9.25 27.32 -3.32
CA SER A 140 8.08 28.12 -3.73
C SER A 140 7.08 27.37 -4.62
N TYR A 141 7.50 26.26 -5.23
CA TYR A 141 6.64 25.41 -6.06
C TYR A 141 5.95 24.28 -5.30
N PHE A 142 6.30 24.08 -4.03
CA PHE A 142 5.80 22.97 -3.22
C PHE A 142 5.31 23.49 -1.87
N ASP A 143 4.37 22.75 -1.30
CA ASP A 143 4.08 22.91 0.12
C ASP A 143 5.35 22.66 0.94
N SER A 144 5.64 23.54 1.92
CA SER A 144 6.90 23.50 2.68
C SER A 144 7.10 22.17 3.42
N ASP A 145 6.03 21.62 3.99
CA ASP A 145 6.10 20.36 4.72
C ASP A 145 6.42 19.19 3.78
N ILE A 146 5.81 19.21 2.59
CA ILE A 146 6.07 18.22 1.55
C ILE A 146 7.50 18.35 1.03
N TYR A 147 7.91 19.54 0.65
CA TYR A 147 9.25 19.78 0.11
C TYR A 147 10.34 19.37 1.10
N ASN A 148 10.24 19.81 2.36
CA ASN A 148 11.24 19.54 3.38
C ASN A 148 11.31 18.06 3.81
N ASN A 149 10.23 17.32 3.64
CA ASN A 149 10.21 15.89 3.96
C ASN A 149 10.72 15.00 2.82
N PHE A 150 10.60 15.42 1.56
CA PHE A 150 10.83 14.57 0.39
C PHE A 150 11.97 15.01 -0.53
N ASN A 151 12.66 16.13 -0.25
CA ASN A 151 13.78 16.61 -1.04
C ASN A 151 15.16 16.08 -0.57
N LYS A 152 15.21 15.39 0.57
CA LYS A 152 16.45 14.97 1.23
C LYS A 152 16.63 13.46 1.20
N ILE A 153 17.89 13.03 1.25
CA ILE A 153 18.21 11.62 1.41
C ILE A 153 17.89 11.19 2.85
N SER A 154 17.26 10.01 3.00
CA SER A 154 17.04 9.41 4.31
C SER A 154 18.36 9.29 5.09
N GLY A 155 18.37 9.71 6.35
CA GLY A 155 19.55 9.69 7.21
C GLY A 155 20.48 10.90 7.07
N SER A 156 20.26 11.81 6.09
CA SER A 156 20.97 13.09 6.07
C SER A 156 20.51 13.96 7.24
N THR A 157 21.46 14.68 7.84
CA THR A 157 21.13 15.68 8.86
C THR A 157 20.35 16.83 8.23
N GLN A 158 19.46 17.48 9.00
CA GLN A 158 18.68 18.62 8.53
C GLN A 158 19.52 19.81 8.00
N SER A 159 20.81 19.83 8.31
CA SER A 159 21.77 20.85 7.87
C SER A 159 22.32 20.65 6.46
N SER A 160 21.92 19.61 5.75
CA SER A 160 22.30 19.43 4.34
C SER A 160 21.42 20.29 3.46
N ASP A 161 21.98 21.34 2.86
CA ASP A 161 21.30 22.22 1.89
C ASP A 161 21.10 21.56 0.52
N LYS A 162 21.53 20.29 0.38
CA LYS A 162 21.48 19.57 -0.89
C LYS A 162 20.11 18.99 -1.16
N VAL A 163 19.65 19.15 -2.39
CA VAL A 163 18.37 18.63 -2.91
C VAL A 163 18.66 17.52 -3.91
N TYR A 164 18.22 16.30 -3.59
CA TYR A 164 18.46 15.12 -4.41
C TYR A 164 17.19 14.44 -4.90
N ALA A 165 16.04 14.84 -4.39
CA ALA A 165 14.74 14.32 -4.78
C ALA A 165 13.74 15.45 -4.91
N ILE A 166 12.77 15.24 -5.80
CA ILE A 166 11.70 16.20 -6.06
C ILE A 166 10.37 15.48 -5.73
N PRO A 167 9.52 16.05 -4.86
CA PRO A 167 8.18 15.52 -4.67
C PRO A 167 7.41 15.53 -5.98
N PHE A 168 7.04 14.37 -6.49
CA PHE A 168 6.32 14.25 -7.74
C PHE A 168 4.88 13.79 -7.57
N ASN A 169 4.67 12.81 -6.71
CA ASN A 169 3.37 12.19 -6.54
C ASN A 169 3.15 11.78 -5.08
N LEU A 170 2.17 12.40 -4.45
CA LEU A 170 1.72 12.07 -3.10
C LEU A 170 0.34 11.41 -3.21
N THR A 171 0.31 10.12 -3.51
CA THR A 171 -0.95 9.43 -3.85
C THR A 171 -1.58 8.65 -2.73
N THR A 172 -0.91 8.46 -1.63
CA THR A 172 -1.34 7.49 -0.64
C THR A 172 -1.80 8.14 0.65
N THR A 173 -3.04 8.61 0.64
CA THR A 173 -3.78 8.77 1.89
C THR A 173 -4.54 7.47 2.13
N ASP A 174 -4.27 6.79 3.25
CA ASP A 174 -5.11 5.70 3.70
C ASP A 174 -6.47 6.27 4.10
N SER A 175 -7.52 5.69 3.57
CA SER A 175 -8.90 6.10 3.80
C SER A 175 -9.70 4.92 4.32
N LEU A 176 -10.67 5.19 5.18
CA LEU A 176 -11.68 4.21 5.54
C LEU A 176 -12.73 4.17 4.44
N VAL A 177 -12.96 2.99 3.88
CA VAL A 177 -13.92 2.76 2.81
C VAL A 177 -14.98 1.77 3.28
N PHE A 178 -16.25 2.05 2.98
CA PHE A 178 -17.40 1.26 3.39
C PHE A 178 -18.22 0.82 2.19
N ASN A 179 -18.69 -0.43 2.23
CA ASN A 179 -19.79 -0.89 1.41
C ASN A 179 -21.10 -0.60 2.18
N LYS A 180 -21.83 0.44 1.77
CA LYS A 180 -23.03 0.91 2.47
C LYS A 180 -24.10 -0.18 2.64
N PRO A 181 -24.50 -0.93 1.59
CA PRO A 181 -25.47 -2.01 1.74
C PRO A 181 -25.04 -3.05 2.78
N VAL A 182 -23.80 -3.51 2.73
CA VAL A 182 -23.30 -4.50 3.70
C VAL A 182 -23.26 -3.91 5.10
N MET A 183 -22.83 -2.66 5.27
CA MET A 183 -22.83 -2.00 6.58
C MET A 183 -24.23 -1.91 7.19
N ASN A 184 -25.26 -1.60 6.40
CA ASN A 184 -26.65 -1.57 6.90
C ASN A 184 -27.13 -2.96 7.34
N LEU A 185 -26.69 -4.02 6.67
CA LEU A 185 -26.93 -5.39 7.14
C LEU A 185 -26.21 -5.62 8.49
N LEU A 186 -24.98 -5.18 8.66
CA LEU A 186 -24.28 -5.29 9.93
C LEU A 186 -25.03 -4.55 11.04
N PHE A 187 -25.49 -3.34 10.78
CA PHE A 187 -26.29 -2.55 11.75
C PHE A 187 -27.58 -3.30 12.14
N SER A 188 -28.30 -3.82 11.17
CA SER A 188 -29.51 -4.60 11.41
C SER A 188 -29.23 -5.85 12.27
N LEU A 189 -28.13 -6.57 12.01
CA LEU A 189 -27.75 -7.74 12.79
C LEU A 189 -27.31 -7.35 14.21
N VAL A 190 -26.64 -6.21 14.41
CA VAL A 190 -26.30 -5.70 15.74
C VAL A 190 -27.57 -5.42 16.54
N GLU A 191 -28.55 -4.73 15.95
CA GLU A 191 -29.85 -4.46 16.62
C GLU A 191 -30.61 -5.76 16.92
N GLN A 192 -30.65 -6.73 16.00
CA GLN A 192 -31.27 -8.05 16.20
C GLN A 192 -30.61 -8.83 17.35
N GLY A 193 -29.32 -8.63 17.58
CA GLY A 193 -28.58 -9.25 18.67
C GLY A 193 -28.61 -8.45 19.99
N GLY A 194 -29.48 -7.44 20.12
CA GLY A 194 -29.65 -6.64 21.34
C GLY A 194 -28.58 -5.57 21.53
N GLY A 195 -27.77 -5.26 20.51
CA GLY A 195 -26.86 -4.13 20.50
C GLY A 195 -27.58 -2.82 20.12
N THR A 196 -26.88 -1.71 20.25
CA THR A 196 -27.37 -0.38 19.93
C THR A 196 -26.62 0.19 18.75
N VAL A 197 -27.35 0.73 17.75
CA VAL A 197 -26.78 1.54 16.67
C VAL A 197 -27.21 2.98 16.87
N ASP A 198 -26.25 3.88 17.11
CA ASP A 198 -26.56 5.31 17.28
C ASP A 198 -26.94 5.94 15.94
N LYS A 199 -28.24 6.08 15.72
CA LYS A 199 -28.80 6.66 14.48
C LYS A 199 -28.54 8.18 14.36
N ASN A 200 -28.08 8.81 15.43
CA ASN A 200 -27.70 10.23 15.42
C ASN A 200 -26.23 10.44 15.06
N SER A 201 -25.40 9.40 15.10
CA SER A 201 -23.99 9.49 14.74
C SER A 201 -23.82 9.96 13.28
N ALA A 202 -22.76 10.70 13.00
CA ALA A 202 -22.44 11.17 11.65
C ALA A 202 -22.18 9.97 10.71
N THR A 203 -21.48 8.96 11.21
CA THR A 203 -21.15 7.76 10.43
C THR A 203 -22.40 6.98 10.04
N TYR A 204 -23.38 6.81 10.96
CA TYR A 204 -24.62 6.16 10.60
C TYR A 204 -25.38 6.93 9.51
N LYS A 205 -25.55 8.27 9.67
CA LYS A 205 -26.27 9.10 8.69
C LYS A 205 -25.66 9.06 7.29
N GLU A 206 -24.33 9.01 7.18
CA GLU A 206 -23.63 8.90 5.90
C GLU A 206 -23.76 7.51 5.27
N LEU A 207 -23.83 6.46 6.09
CA LEU A 207 -23.93 5.06 5.64
C LEU A 207 -25.36 4.61 5.42
N HIS A 208 -26.34 5.24 6.07
CA HIS A 208 -27.72 4.76 6.06
C HIS A 208 -28.30 4.61 4.65
N MET A 209 -29.01 3.50 4.44
CA MET A 209 -29.65 3.14 3.19
C MET A 209 -30.85 2.22 3.50
N GLU A 210 -32.01 2.54 2.98
CA GLU A 210 -33.24 1.76 3.27
C GLU A 210 -33.28 0.43 2.50
N ASP A 211 -33.06 0.45 1.20
CA ASP A 211 -33.19 -0.73 0.33
C ASP A 211 -31.92 -1.58 0.23
N PHE A 212 -31.12 -1.62 1.31
CA PHE A 212 -29.80 -2.24 1.29
C PHE A 212 -29.79 -3.73 0.98
N MET A 213 -30.84 -4.47 1.41
CA MET A 213 -30.92 -5.91 1.21
C MET A 213 -31.02 -6.30 -0.28
N GLU A 214 -31.71 -5.50 -1.08
CA GLU A 214 -31.86 -5.77 -2.51
C GLU A 214 -30.54 -5.54 -3.25
N LYS A 215 -29.75 -4.60 -2.78
CA LYS A 215 -28.46 -4.22 -3.38
C LYS A 215 -27.33 -5.22 -3.12
N ILE A 216 -27.45 -6.08 -2.11
CA ILE A 216 -26.42 -7.08 -1.81
C ILE A 216 -26.60 -8.30 -2.73
N PRO A 217 -25.75 -8.51 -3.76
CA PRO A 217 -25.87 -9.67 -4.64
C PRO A 217 -25.37 -10.95 -3.96
N ASN A 218 -24.52 -10.81 -2.97
CA ASN A 218 -23.84 -11.93 -2.31
C ASN A 218 -24.78 -12.62 -1.31
N LYS A 219 -25.28 -13.80 -1.68
CA LYS A 219 -26.16 -14.61 -0.83
C LYS A 219 -25.52 -15.04 0.49
N LYS A 220 -24.19 -15.04 0.60
CA LYS A 220 -23.48 -15.42 1.83
C LYS A 220 -23.77 -14.45 2.96
N TRP A 221 -23.73 -13.14 2.72
CA TRP A 221 -24.10 -12.14 3.71
C TRP A 221 -25.54 -12.32 4.20
N LYS A 222 -26.47 -12.59 3.28
CA LYS A 222 -27.89 -12.77 3.58
C LYS A 222 -28.18 -14.06 4.37
N ASN A 223 -27.25 -15.01 4.39
CA ASN A 223 -27.36 -16.28 5.12
C ASN A 223 -26.82 -16.17 6.57
N LEU A 224 -26.34 -15.01 6.98
CA LEU A 224 -25.89 -14.78 8.35
C LEU A 224 -27.08 -14.40 9.24
N GLN A 225 -27.02 -14.84 10.49
CA GLN A 225 -27.93 -14.43 11.57
C GLN A 225 -27.17 -14.32 12.88
N VAL A 226 -27.78 -13.67 13.87
CA VAL A 226 -27.24 -13.62 15.23
C VAL A 226 -27.48 -14.92 15.96
N LYS A 227 -26.55 -15.34 16.81
CA LYS A 227 -26.68 -16.55 17.66
C LYS A 227 -27.81 -16.44 18.69
N SER A 228 -28.10 -15.21 19.17
CA SER A 228 -29.21 -14.92 20.06
C SER A 228 -29.55 -13.43 20.01
N ASN A 229 -30.73 -13.07 20.49
CA ASN A 229 -31.20 -11.68 20.58
C ASN A 229 -30.52 -10.84 21.68
N GLU A 230 -29.59 -11.41 22.44
CA GLU A 230 -28.80 -10.72 23.47
C GLU A 230 -27.29 -10.80 23.22
N ILE A 231 -26.84 -11.41 22.11
CA ILE A 231 -25.42 -11.68 21.86
C ILE A 231 -24.59 -10.38 21.76
N TYR A 232 -25.20 -9.28 21.33
CA TYR A 232 -24.58 -7.96 21.22
C TYR A 232 -25.01 -7.00 22.34
N LYS A 233 -25.64 -7.49 23.42
CA LYS A 233 -26.01 -6.66 24.55
C LYS A 233 -24.81 -5.89 25.10
N GLY A 234 -24.93 -4.56 25.18
CA GLY A 234 -23.85 -3.67 25.59
C GLY A 234 -22.87 -3.28 24.45
N LEU A 235 -23.03 -3.82 23.23
CA LEU A 235 -22.32 -3.31 22.07
C LEU A 235 -23.05 -2.06 21.55
N THR A 236 -22.33 -0.94 21.46
CA THR A 236 -22.80 0.29 20.82
C THR A 236 -21.98 0.56 19.57
N VAL A 237 -22.64 0.81 18.45
CA VAL A 237 -22.03 1.23 17.21
C VAL A 237 -22.32 2.71 16.98
N ASP A 238 -21.30 3.52 17.00
CA ASP A 238 -21.33 4.99 16.88
C ASP A 238 -20.09 5.51 16.14
N ASP A 239 -19.86 6.83 16.16
CA ASP A 239 -18.66 7.42 15.52
C ASP A 239 -17.35 6.95 16.16
N LYS A 240 -17.35 6.60 17.46
CA LYS A 240 -16.15 6.11 18.14
C LYS A 240 -15.75 4.72 17.67
N THR A 241 -16.73 3.90 17.26
CA THR A 241 -16.49 2.57 16.68
C THR A 241 -15.56 2.64 15.46
N PHE A 242 -15.62 3.74 14.72
CA PHE A 242 -14.85 3.93 13.48
C PHE A 242 -13.72 4.95 13.62
N SER A 243 -13.36 5.34 14.85
CA SER A 243 -12.42 6.44 15.10
C SER A 243 -10.95 6.03 15.16
N ASN A 244 -10.65 4.79 15.51
CA ASN A 244 -9.28 4.29 15.64
C ASN A 244 -9.19 2.78 15.33
N LEU A 245 -7.98 2.27 15.24
CA LEU A 245 -7.73 0.89 14.83
C LEU A 245 -8.22 -0.11 15.88
N GLU A 246 -8.06 0.22 17.17
CA GLU A 246 -8.48 -0.64 18.29
C GLU A 246 -9.99 -0.88 18.26
N SER A 247 -10.79 0.18 18.12
CA SER A 247 -12.25 0.06 18.07
C SER A 247 -12.75 -0.65 16.82
N LEU A 248 -12.08 -0.46 15.66
CA LEU A 248 -12.37 -1.20 14.41
C LEU A 248 -12.13 -2.70 14.60
N PHE A 249 -11.03 -3.08 15.23
CA PHE A 249 -10.69 -4.48 15.52
C PHE A 249 -11.68 -5.10 16.50
N GLU A 250 -11.96 -4.42 17.61
CA GLU A 250 -12.90 -4.88 18.63
C GLU A 250 -14.31 -5.09 18.07
N PHE A 251 -14.82 -4.12 17.32
CA PHE A 251 -16.11 -4.23 16.64
C PHE A 251 -16.13 -5.42 15.69
N SER A 252 -15.14 -5.53 14.81
CA SER A 252 -15.11 -6.58 13.79
C SER A 252 -15.05 -7.98 14.40
N LYS A 253 -14.29 -8.14 15.50
CA LYS A 253 -14.20 -9.40 16.23
C LYS A 253 -15.52 -9.73 16.91
N LYS A 254 -16.05 -8.83 17.77
CA LYS A 254 -17.31 -9.04 18.49
C LYS A 254 -18.47 -9.33 17.53
N PHE A 255 -18.55 -8.57 16.43
CA PHE A 255 -19.56 -8.79 15.41
C PHE A 255 -19.47 -10.21 14.83
N THR A 256 -18.28 -10.64 14.41
CA THR A 256 -18.10 -11.99 13.84
C THR A 256 -18.39 -13.10 14.85
N GLU A 257 -18.00 -12.95 16.11
CA GLU A 257 -18.23 -13.93 17.18
C GLU A 257 -19.71 -14.13 17.49
N GLY A 258 -20.54 -13.12 17.30
CA GLY A 258 -21.97 -13.15 17.54
C GLY A 258 -22.80 -13.77 16.41
N LEU A 259 -22.17 -14.14 15.29
CA LEU A 259 -22.88 -14.64 14.12
C LEU A 259 -22.86 -16.16 14.00
N GLU A 260 -23.87 -16.68 13.33
CA GLU A 260 -23.99 -18.05 12.85
C GLU A 260 -24.66 -18.07 11.47
N LEU A 261 -24.74 -19.24 10.86
CA LEU A 261 -25.44 -19.45 9.59
C LEU A 261 -26.90 -19.82 9.84
N LYS A 262 -27.81 -19.23 9.06
CA LYS A 262 -29.23 -19.64 9.02
C LYS A 262 -29.36 -21.09 8.55
N GLN A 263 -28.56 -21.47 7.56
CA GLN A 263 -28.50 -22.81 7.00
C GLN A 263 -27.15 -23.03 6.31
N THR A 264 -26.68 -24.27 6.27
CA THR A 264 -25.45 -24.60 5.54
C THR A 264 -25.68 -24.39 4.05
N PRO A 265 -24.96 -23.47 3.38
CA PRO A 265 -25.20 -23.19 1.98
C PRO A 265 -24.66 -24.31 1.10
N THR A 266 -25.47 -24.74 0.14
CA THR A 266 -24.99 -25.57 -0.97
C THR A 266 -24.30 -24.65 -1.96
N VAL A 267 -22.98 -24.74 -2.06
CA VAL A 267 -22.19 -23.83 -2.88
C VAL A 267 -21.55 -24.57 -4.04
N THR A 268 -21.85 -24.13 -5.26
CA THR A 268 -21.20 -24.57 -6.48
C THR A 268 -20.23 -23.49 -6.98
N GLY A 269 -18.99 -23.85 -7.30
CA GLY A 269 -17.99 -22.95 -7.88
C GLY A 269 -17.02 -22.33 -6.87
N GLN A 270 -16.01 -21.63 -7.40
CA GLN A 270 -15.00 -20.93 -6.63
C GLN A 270 -15.60 -19.64 -6.04
N GLN A 271 -15.59 -19.51 -4.73
CA GLN A 271 -16.12 -18.33 -4.04
C GLN A 271 -15.03 -17.71 -3.16
N ARG A 272 -15.08 -16.40 -2.99
CA ARG A 272 -14.19 -15.66 -2.10
C ARG A 272 -14.70 -15.72 -0.66
N ASP A 273 -13.77 -15.59 0.29
CA ASP A 273 -14.10 -15.35 1.70
C ASP A 273 -14.79 -14.00 1.87
N LEU A 274 -15.67 -13.93 2.89
CA LEU A 274 -16.19 -12.66 3.36
C LEU A 274 -15.25 -12.07 4.42
N LYS A 275 -15.25 -10.75 4.54
CA LYS A 275 -14.46 -10.01 5.54
C LYS A 275 -15.33 -8.92 6.14
N VAL A 276 -15.32 -8.80 7.47
CA VAL A 276 -15.92 -7.64 8.12
C VAL A 276 -15.03 -6.44 7.87
N PHE A 277 -13.74 -6.55 8.15
CA PHE A 277 -12.77 -5.50 8.00
C PHE A 277 -11.54 -5.98 7.21
N MET A 278 -11.12 -5.21 6.23
CA MET A 278 -9.94 -5.49 5.43
C MET A 278 -8.93 -4.35 5.45
N LEU A 279 -7.68 -4.68 5.63
CA LEU A 279 -6.55 -3.74 5.64
C LEU A 279 -5.69 -3.97 4.39
N ASN A 280 -5.57 -2.95 3.55
CA ASN A 280 -4.53 -2.98 2.51
C ASN A 280 -3.16 -2.91 3.18
N TYR A 281 -2.20 -3.67 2.65
CA TYR A 281 -0.83 -3.66 3.16
C TYR A 281 -0.75 -3.88 4.68
N GLY A 282 -1.31 -4.97 5.18
CA GLY A 282 -1.33 -5.31 6.60
C GLY A 282 0.01 -5.07 7.33
N PRO A 283 1.18 -5.47 6.77
CA PRO A 283 2.48 -5.17 7.35
C PRO A 283 2.74 -3.67 7.55
N ASN A 284 2.31 -2.81 6.62
CA ASN A 284 2.47 -1.36 6.74
C ASN A 284 1.57 -0.78 7.85
N ILE A 285 0.35 -1.29 7.98
CA ILE A 285 -0.55 -0.88 9.06
C ILE A 285 0.01 -1.29 10.42
N TYR A 286 0.56 -2.51 10.52
CA TYR A 286 1.28 -2.94 11.73
C TYR A 286 2.41 -1.99 12.10
N GLN A 287 3.25 -1.60 11.12
CA GLN A 287 4.35 -0.67 11.36
C GLN A 287 3.85 0.72 11.77
N LYS A 288 2.80 1.25 11.14
CA LYS A 288 2.18 2.54 11.49
C LYS A 288 1.61 2.50 12.92
N TYR A 289 0.95 1.42 13.28
CA TYR A 289 0.43 1.25 14.63
C TYR A 289 1.55 1.15 15.66
N LEU A 290 2.58 0.33 15.41
CA LEU A 290 3.75 0.24 16.27
C LEU A 290 4.48 1.59 16.39
N TRP A 291 4.61 2.34 15.29
CA TRP A 291 5.15 3.70 15.30
C TRP A 291 4.37 4.60 16.27
N SER A 292 3.05 4.56 16.25
CA SER A 292 2.20 5.34 17.15
C SER A 292 2.43 4.95 18.62
N LYS A 293 2.56 3.66 18.92
CA LYS A 293 2.82 3.16 20.26
C LYS A 293 4.22 3.49 20.79
N LEU A 294 5.17 3.70 19.89
CA LEU A 294 6.54 4.12 20.22
C LEU A 294 6.70 5.65 20.32
N GLY A 295 5.61 6.43 20.23
CA GLY A 295 5.63 7.87 20.47
C GLY A 295 5.72 8.76 19.21
N ASN A 296 5.43 8.24 18.02
CA ASN A 296 5.34 9.00 16.75
C ASN A 296 6.60 9.82 16.38
N SER A 297 7.78 9.40 16.82
CA SER A 297 9.03 10.12 16.61
C SER A 297 10.09 9.24 15.95
N ARG A 298 10.88 9.82 15.04
CA ARG A 298 12.05 9.14 14.48
C ARG A 298 13.04 8.74 15.57
N ASP A 299 13.21 9.56 16.60
CA ASP A 299 14.13 9.30 17.69
C ASP A 299 13.70 8.14 18.59
N SER A 300 12.39 7.84 18.63
CA SER A 300 11.84 6.71 19.37
C SER A 300 11.73 5.43 18.52
N TRP A 301 11.88 5.52 17.21
CA TRP A 301 11.77 4.37 16.33
C TRP A 301 12.86 3.33 16.62
N LEU A 302 12.59 2.08 16.27
CA LEU A 302 13.44 0.92 16.60
C LEU A 302 14.86 0.99 16.08
N TRP A 303 15.06 1.71 14.98
CA TRP A 303 16.38 1.99 14.40
C TRP A 303 16.43 3.40 13.87
N ASN A 304 17.61 4.00 13.92
CA ASN A 304 17.90 5.29 13.34
C ASN A 304 18.97 5.15 12.26
N LEU A 305 18.74 5.80 11.14
CA LEU A 305 19.69 5.89 10.05
C LEU A 305 20.44 7.20 10.17
N LYS A 306 21.78 7.14 10.23
CA LYS A 306 22.67 8.30 10.23
C LYS A 306 23.52 8.28 8.97
N LEU A 307 23.66 9.42 8.32
CA LEU A 307 24.59 9.61 7.22
C LEU A 307 25.76 10.46 7.73
N GLN A 308 26.94 9.88 7.79
CA GLN A 308 28.19 10.53 8.20
C GLN A 308 29.26 10.27 7.15
N ASP A 309 29.89 11.31 6.62
CA ASP A 309 30.95 11.22 5.60
C ASP A 309 30.56 10.34 4.38
N ASN A 310 29.30 10.46 3.89
CA ASN A 310 28.72 9.61 2.87
C ASN A 310 28.63 8.10 3.24
N GLN A 311 28.83 7.77 4.50
CA GLN A 311 28.62 6.42 5.03
C GLN A 311 27.36 6.37 5.88
N PHE A 312 26.64 5.27 5.76
CA PHE A 312 25.44 5.04 6.55
C PHE A 312 25.78 4.22 7.78
N ASP A 313 25.31 4.70 8.92
CA ASP A 313 25.33 3.98 10.18
C ASP A 313 23.89 3.69 10.62
N LEU A 314 23.62 2.45 11.02
CA LEU A 314 22.34 1.99 11.52
C LEU A 314 22.44 1.77 13.03
N ASP A 315 21.83 2.69 13.77
CA ASP A 315 21.73 2.58 15.21
C ASP A 315 20.47 1.82 15.63
N PHE A 316 20.65 0.63 16.24
CA PHE A 316 19.59 -0.22 16.78
C PHE A 316 19.44 -0.10 18.30
N SER A 317 19.94 0.94 18.93
CA SER A 317 19.89 1.09 20.39
C SER A 317 18.47 1.07 20.95
N ASN A 318 17.51 1.67 20.22
CA ASN A 318 16.11 1.67 20.61
C ASN A 318 15.49 0.27 20.58
N LEU A 319 15.83 -0.56 19.60
CA LEU A 319 15.34 -1.94 19.52
C LEU A 319 15.79 -2.78 20.73
N LYS A 320 16.92 -2.46 21.32
CA LYS A 320 17.48 -3.17 22.48
C LYS A 320 16.83 -2.77 23.81
N LYS A 321 16.06 -1.68 23.87
CA LYS A 321 15.37 -1.25 25.06
C LYS A 321 14.24 -2.22 25.41
N THR A 322 14.20 -2.74 26.64
CA THR A 322 13.17 -3.66 27.12
C THR A 322 11.75 -3.10 26.91
N ALA A 323 11.54 -1.79 27.19
CA ALA A 323 10.25 -1.15 26.98
C ALA A 323 9.78 -1.26 25.52
N ASN A 324 10.67 -1.02 24.56
CA ASN A 324 10.32 -1.11 23.13
C ASN A 324 10.08 -2.56 22.68
N GLN A 325 10.83 -3.52 23.22
CA GLN A 325 10.58 -4.96 22.99
C GLN A 325 9.21 -5.38 23.52
N ASN A 326 8.82 -4.91 24.70
CA ASN A 326 7.49 -5.13 25.26
C ASN A 326 6.42 -4.53 24.35
N THR A 327 6.58 -3.27 23.89
CA THR A 327 5.64 -2.61 22.98
C THR A 327 5.50 -3.38 21.63
N ILE A 328 6.58 -3.96 21.11
CA ILE A 328 6.52 -4.84 19.92
C ILE A 328 5.68 -6.08 20.23
N GLY A 329 5.92 -6.73 21.39
CA GLY A 329 5.18 -7.91 21.81
C GLY A 329 3.68 -7.60 22.01
N GLU A 330 3.35 -6.54 22.72
CA GLU A 330 1.97 -6.08 22.93
C GLU A 330 1.28 -5.73 21.60
N THR A 331 1.98 -5.08 20.68
CA THR A 331 1.47 -4.80 19.34
C THR A 331 1.16 -6.09 18.59
N TYR A 332 2.08 -7.05 18.60
CA TYR A 332 1.87 -8.34 17.96
C TYR A 332 0.66 -9.08 18.56
N ASP A 333 0.56 -9.10 19.89
CA ASP A 333 -0.55 -9.74 20.60
C ASP A 333 -1.88 -9.06 20.31
N PHE A 334 -1.91 -7.72 20.21
CA PHE A 334 -3.09 -6.98 19.78
C PHE A 334 -3.59 -7.44 18.41
N PHE A 335 -2.71 -7.52 17.40
CA PHE A 335 -3.09 -7.97 16.06
C PHE A 335 -3.51 -9.44 16.03
N LYS A 336 -2.85 -10.30 16.79
CA LYS A 336 -3.13 -11.74 16.85
C LYS A 336 -4.44 -12.04 17.59
N ASN A 337 -4.70 -11.38 18.73
CA ASN A 337 -5.81 -11.73 19.60
C ASN A 337 -7.15 -11.13 19.17
N ASN A 338 -7.13 -10.15 18.26
CA ASN A 338 -8.34 -9.51 17.75
C ASN A 338 -8.84 -10.12 16.41
N TYR A 339 -8.34 -11.28 16.05
CA TYR A 339 -8.76 -12.02 14.87
C TYR A 339 -9.65 -13.21 15.22
N THR A 340 -10.75 -13.38 14.48
CA THR A 340 -11.63 -14.55 14.55
C THR A 340 -12.22 -14.87 13.20
N THR A 341 -12.75 -16.08 13.05
CA THR A 341 -13.41 -16.55 11.80
C THR A 341 -14.70 -17.30 12.11
N LEU A 342 -15.66 -17.20 11.19
CA LEU A 342 -16.83 -18.05 11.14
C LEU A 342 -16.79 -18.88 9.85
N ASN A 343 -16.87 -20.21 9.95
CA ASN A 343 -16.96 -21.09 8.80
C ASN A 343 -18.30 -20.89 8.07
N LEU A 344 -18.24 -20.55 6.78
CA LEU A 344 -19.42 -20.44 5.94
C LEU A 344 -19.73 -21.75 5.22
N ASN A 345 -18.70 -22.52 4.89
CA ASN A 345 -18.73 -23.90 4.35
C ASN A 345 -17.31 -24.48 4.41
N ASP A 346 -17.11 -25.69 3.87
CA ASP A 346 -15.83 -26.42 3.91
C ASP A 346 -14.63 -25.65 3.30
N LYS A 347 -14.89 -24.64 2.47
CA LYS A 347 -13.85 -23.92 1.70
C LYS A 347 -13.86 -22.41 1.93
N GLN A 348 -14.81 -21.89 2.73
CA GLN A 348 -15.01 -20.45 2.86
C GLN A 348 -15.29 -20.06 4.29
N VAL A 349 -14.80 -18.87 4.63
CA VAL A 349 -14.97 -18.27 5.96
C VAL A 349 -15.41 -16.82 5.86
N LEU A 350 -16.07 -16.34 6.91
CA LEU A 350 -16.13 -14.93 7.24
C LEU A 350 -14.95 -14.63 8.18
N LYS A 351 -14.11 -13.71 7.79
CA LYS A 351 -12.99 -13.21 8.61
C LYS A 351 -13.39 -11.92 9.31
N SER A 352 -13.18 -11.83 10.59
CA SER A 352 -13.38 -10.56 11.31
C SER A 352 -12.47 -9.47 10.74
N ILE A 353 -11.21 -9.82 10.50
CA ILE A 353 -10.20 -8.94 9.97
C ILE A 353 -9.40 -9.70 8.92
N TYR A 354 -9.02 -9.02 7.86
CA TYR A 354 -8.13 -9.56 6.85
C TYR A 354 -6.97 -8.60 6.54
N PHE A 355 -5.77 -9.14 6.64
CA PHE A 355 -4.53 -8.40 6.36
C PHE A 355 -4.11 -8.64 4.93
N GLY A 356 -4.47 -7.72 4.04
CA GLY A 356 -4.09 -7.77 2.64
C GLY A 356 -2.59 -7.60 2.45
N THR A 357 -2.03 -8.31 1.49
CA THR A 357 -0.60 -8.25 1.15
C THR A 357 -0.28 -7.24 0.07
N GLY A 358 -1.32 -6.68 -0.59
CA GLY A 358 -1.16 -5.76 -1.72
C GLY A 358 -0.74 -6.44 -3.01
N GLY A 359 -0.88 -7.77 -3.09
CA GLY A 359 -0.59 -8.57 -4.28
C GLY A 359 -1.80 -8.73 -5.22
N LYS A 360 -1.69 -9.61 -6.20
CA LYS A 360 -2.72 -9.89 -7.21
C LYS A 360 -4.10 -10.08 -6.59
N SER A 361 -5.02 -9.14 -6.85
CA SER A 361 -6.43 -9.19 -6.42
C SER A 361 -6.67 -9.08 -4.90
N ASP A 362 -5.70 -8.65 -4.12
CA ASP A 362 -5.76 -8.58 -2.65
C ASP A 362 -5.91 -7.11 -2.19
N TRP A 363 -6.98 -6.45 -2.66
CA TRP A 363 -7.24 -5.03 -2.45
C TRP A 363 -8.61 -4.80 -1.82
N ALA A 364 -8.68 -4.05 -0.73
CA ALA A 364 -9.94 -3.72 -0.07
C ALA A 364 -10.94 -3.03 -1.00
N ALA A 365 -10.48 -2.12 -1.86
CA ALA A 365 -11.33 -1.47 -2.86
C ALA A 365 -12.03 -2.48 -3.80
N TRP A 366 -11.34 -3.55 -4.19
CA TRP A 366 -11.91 -4.59 -5.05
C TRP A 366 -12.93 -5.45 -4.30
N ASP A 367 -12.66 -5.79 -3.06
CA ASP A 367 -13.56 -6.60 -2.24
C ASP A 367 -14.80 -5.79 -1.81
N ILE A 368 -14.66 -4.50 -1.54
CA ILE A 368 -15.77 -3.56 -1.34
C ILE A 368 -16.67 -3.55 -2.58
N ARG A 369 -16.09 -3.38 -3.77
CA ARG A 369 -16.83 -3.42 -5.04
C ARG A 369 -17.62 -4.70 -5.22
N ASN A 370 -17.01 -5.82 -4.86
CA ASN A 370 -17.60 -7.15 -5.06
C ASN A 370 -18.55 -7.56 -3.91
N PHE A 371 -18.84 -6.69 -2.95
CA PHE A 371 -19.59 -7.00 -1.74
C PHE A 371 -18.98 -8.15 -0.92
N ASP A 372 -17.67 -8.36 -1.00
CA ASP A 372 -16.97 -9.38 -0.21
C ASP A 372 -16.45 -8.83 1.14
N THR A 373 -16.45 -7.51 1.30
CA THR A 373 -15.96 -6.82 2.51
C THR A 373 -16.94 -5.71 2.93
N ALA A 374 -17.21 -5.61 4.24
CA ALA A 374 -18.11 -4.58 4.77
C ALA A 374 -17.42 -3.21 4.80
N PHE A 375 -16.19 -3.15 5.32
CA PHE A 375 -15.38 -1.93 5.31
C PHE A 375 -13.88 -2.26 5.31
N GLY A 376 -13.05 -1.28 5.00
CA GLY A 376 -11.61 -1.50 4.93
C GLY A 376 -10.80 -0.22 4.96
N ILE A 377 -9.50 -0.36 5.20
CA ILE A 377 -8.52 0.70 4.97
C ILE A 377 -7.89 0.47 3.61
N ALA A 378 -8.00 1.46 2.75
CA ALA A 378 -7.48 1.41 1.38
C ALA A 378 -6.86 2.76 0.99
N SER A 379 -5.93 2.73 0.06
CA SER A 379 -5.40 3.94 -0.55
C SER A 379 -6.50 4.61 -1.40
N HIS A 380 -6.66 5.92 -1.26
CA HIS A 380 -7.71 6.70 -1.96
C HIS A 380 -7.62 6.58 -3.49
N VAL A 381 -6.47 6.30 -4.05
CA VAL A 381 -6.30 6.01 -5.48
C VAL A 381 -7.16 4.82 -5.95
N GLY A 382 -7.59 3.96 -5.03
CA GLY A 382 -8.50 2.84 -5.28
C GLY A 382 -9.96 3.22 -5.52
N TRP A 383 -10.35 4.50 -5.46
CA TRP A 383 -11.76 4.91 -5.58
C TRP A 383 -12.42 4.34 -6.84
N ASN A 384 -11.83 4.56 -8.01
CA ASN A 384 -12.35 4.04 -9.29
C ASN A 384 -12.40 2.50 -9.37
N GLN A 385 -11.72 1.83 -8.47
CA GLN A 385 -11.67 0.36 -8.41
C GLN A 385 -12.73 -0.21 -7.46
N SER A 386 -13.27 0.61 -6.56
CA SER A 386 -14.27 0.22 -5.56
C SER A 386 -15.71 0.28 -6.05
N VAL A 387 -15.94 0.76 -7.26
CA VAL A 387 -17.27 0.97 -7.85
C VAL A 387 -17.33 0.57 -9.32
N VAL A 388 -18.52 0.49 -9.86
CA VAL A 388 -18.72 0.44 -11.32
C VAL A 388 -18.13 1.70 -11.95
N SER A 389 -17.15 1.53 -12.81
CA SER A 389 -16.43 2.61 -13.47
C SER A 389 -15.93 2.15 -14.84
N PRO A 390 -15.51 3.05 -15.73
CA PRO A 390 -14.87 2.66 -16.99
C PRO A 390 -13.66 1.75 -16.80
N PHE A 391 -12.96 1.86 -15.66
CA PHE A 391 -11.86 0.96 -15.30
C PHE A 391 -12.36 -0.45 -14.98
N THR A 392 -13.37 -0.57 -14.09
CA THR A 392 -13.86 -1.88 -13.61
C THR A 392 -14.70 -2.61 -14.64
N ILE A 393 -15.43 -1.92 -15.51
CA ILE A 393 -16.17 -2.53 -16.62
C ILE A 393 -15.21 -3.32 -17.53
N ARG A 394 -14.02 -2.82 -17.75
CA ARG A 394 -13.00 -3.50 -18.55
C ARG A 394 -12.57 -4.85 -17.98
N THR A 395 -12.78 -5.11 -16.69
CA THR A 395 -12.46 -6.42 -16.09
C THR A 395 -13.36 -7.56 -16.60
N PHE A 396 -14.51 -7.23 -17.19
CA PHE A 396 -15.41 -8.20 -17.82
C PHE A 396 -15.07 -8.46 -19.30
N ARG A 397 -14.20 -7.66 -19.90
CA ARG A 397 -13.78 -7.89 -21.31
C ARG A 397 -13.05 -9.21 -21.42
N SER A 398 -13.60 -10.11 -22.21
CA SER A 398 -13.01 -11.41 -22.52
C SER A 398 -11.93 -11.35 -23.63
N THR A 399 -11.86 -10.24 -24.38
CA THR A 399 -10.97 -10.07 -25.55
C THR A 399 -10.44 -8.63 -25.64
N GLN A 400 -9.50 -8.35 -26.54
CA GLN A 400 -8.97 -7.01 -26.79
C GLN A 400 -9.94 -6.05 -27.52
N GLY A 401 -11.21 -6.45 -27.70
CA GLY A 401 -12.23 -5.63 -28.35
C GLY A 401 -12.74 -4.43 -27.51
N ASP A 402 -13.68 -3.67 -28.02
CA ASP A 402 -14.33 -2.58 -27.31
C ASP A 402 -15.24 -3.09 -26.18
N VAL A 403 -15.52 -2.24 -25.18
CA VAL A 403 -16.46 -2.53 -24.12
C VAL A 403 -17.86 -2.65 -24.72
N THR A 404 -18.53 -3.78 -24.51
CA THR A 404 -19.87 -4.05 -25.00
C THR A 404 -20.94 -3.62 -23.98
N GLN A 405 -22.19 -3.47 -24.43
CA GLN A 405 -23.33 -3.24 -23.52
C GLN A 405 -23.52 -4.39 -22.51
N GLN A 406 -23.18 -5.61 -22.90
CA GLN A 406 -23.21 -6.77 -22.01
C GLN A 406 -22.18 -6.66 -20.88
N ASP A 407 -20.98 -6.17 -21.16
CA ASP A 407 -19.93 -5.93 -20.13
C ASP A 407 -20.39 -4.87 -19.12
N ILE A 408 -21.04 -3.82 -19.61
CA ILE A 408 -21.62 -2.76 -18.77
C ILE A 408 -22.71 -3.33 -17.86
N ASN A 409 -23.63 -4.14 -18.42
CA ASN A 409 -24.70 -4.74 -17.65
C ASN A 409 -24.16 -5.74 -16.61
N ASN A 410 -23.17 -6.56 -16.99
CA ASN A 410 -22.50 -7.46 -16.05
C ASN A 410 -21.84 -6.70 -14.89
N ALA A 411 -21.16 -5.61 -15.18
CA ALA A 411 -20.57 -4.78 -14.14
C ALA A 411 -21.62 -4.20 -13.18
N LYS A 412 -22.69 -3.61 -13.72
CA LYS A 412 -23.79 -3.04 -12.93
C LYS A 412 -24.49 -4.06 -12.05
N ASN A 413 -24.62 -5.29 -12.50
CA ASN A 413 -25.31 -6.36 -11.76
C ASN A 413 -24.45 -7.02 -10.67
N ASN A 414 -23.13 -6.89 -10.75
CA ASN A 414 -22.20 -7.60 -9.86
C ASN A 414 -21.36 -6.70 -8.97
N PHE A 415 -21.23 -5.41 -9.31
CA PHE A 415 -20.39 -4.46 -8.60
C PHE A 415 -21.19 -3.36 -7.91
N ALA A 416 -20.66 -2.87 -6.80
CA ALA A 416 -21.18 -1.72 -6.12
C ALA A 416 -21.16 -0.47 -7.03
N SER A 417 -22.23 0.31 -6.99
CA SER A 417 -22.30 1.64 -7.62
C SER A 417 -21.57 2.69 -6.78
N ALA A 418 -21.42 3.91 -7.31
CA ALA A 418 -20.85 5.02 -6.56
C ALA A 418 -21.66 5.38 -5.31
N ASP A 419 -22.99 5.21 -5.35
CA ASP A 419 -23.90 5.47 -4.23
C ASP A 419 -23.79 4.40 -3.13
N ASP A 420 -23.29 3.22 -3.47
CA ASP A 420 -23.14 2.09 -2.54
C ASP A 420 -21.82 2.14 -1.75
N VAL A 421 -20.91 3.06 -2.05
CA VAL A 421 -19.58 3.12 -1.44
C VAL A 421 -19.31 4.49 -0.84
N LEU A 422 -18.90 4.51 0.43
CA LEU A 422 -18.46 5.72 1.12
C LEU A 422 -16.96 5.66 1.36
N TRP A 423 -16.24 6.72 0.97
CA TRP A 423 -14.84 6.93 1.29
C TRP A 423 -14.70 8.07 2.30
N LYS A 424 -14.14 7.75 3.47
CA LYS A 424 -13.77 8.75 4.48
C LYS A 424 -12.27 8.95 4.48
N THR A 425 -11.82 10.11 4.05
CA THR A 425 -10.40 10.48 4.01
C THR A 425 -9.85 10.90 5.37
N GLN A 426 -10.73 11.24 6.33
CA GLN A 426 -10.37 11.54 7.71
C GLN A 426 -10.84 10.42 8.62
N LEU A 427 -9.95 9.48 8.89
CA LEU A 427 -10.19 8.42 9.89
C LEU A 427 -10.26 8.99 11.30
N THR A 428 -9.38 9.93 11.59
CA THR A 428 -9.37 10.76 12.79
C THR A 428 -8.72 12.08 12.40
N LYS A 429 -9.18 13.21 12.95
CA LYS A 429 -8.26 14.30 13.18
C LYS A 429 -7.18 13.70 14.05
N LEU A 430 -6.00 13.47 13.52
CA LEU A 430 -4.80 13.32 14.32
C LEU A 430 -4.57 14.68 14.96
N ASP A 431 -5.33 14.95 16.00
CA ASP A 431 -5.09 16.09 16.87
C ASP A 431 -3.76 15.81 17.54
N LYS A 432 -2.84 16.77 17.51
CA LYS A 432 -1.55 16.69 18.22
C LYS A 432 -1.74 16.30 19.70
N ASN A 433 -2.91 16.51 20.26
CA ASN A 433 -3.27 16.14 21.64
C ASN A 433 -3.77 14.69 21.76
N ASN A 434 -4.08 13.98 20.67
CA ASN A 434 -4.49 12.58 20.66
C ASN A 434 -3.37 11.64 20.19
N LEU A 435 -2.16 12.15 20.06
CA LEU A 435 -0.95 11.40 19.76
C LEU A 435 -0.18 10.97 21.03
N ASN A 436 -0.80 11.13 22.20
CA ASN A 436 -0.26 10.67 23.48
C ASN A 436 -0.71 9.26 23.82
#